data_ea67adbe4d9470668cb63c44a145f53c
#
_entry.id   ea67adbe4d9470668cb63c44a145f53c
#
_cell.length_a   1.000
_cell.length_b   1.000
_cell.length_c   1.000
_cell.angle_alpha   90.00
_cell.angle_beta   90.00
_cell.angle_gamma   90.00
#
_symmetry.space_group_name_H-M   'P 1'
#
loop_
_entity.id
_entity.type
_entity.pdbx_description
1 polymer ?
#
loop_
_entity_poly.entity_id
_entity_poly.type
_entity_poly.pdbx_seq_one_letter_code
_entity_poly.pdbx_strand_id
1 'polypeptide(L)'
;MKTEPYIVVEYYYPKSEHVDDVMNILKETSAMIKDVDGALMSMSLKPEKKDGAIAGMSMWESREKFTDFMKGEHMEKIMKSGLVEKVKSWTTDIKANLYTIEQAWHADSHE
;
A
#
# COMPACT_ATOMS: atom_id res chain seq x y z
N MET A 1 -2.17 -17.19 -20.90
CA MET A 1 -1.44 -15.94 -20.96
C MET A 1 -0.94 -15.55 -19.60
N LYS A 2 0.32 -15.18 -19.52
CA LYS A 2 0.90 -14.74 -18.26
C LYS A 2 0.52 -13.30 -17.97
N THR A 3 0.10 -13.05 -16.74
CA THR A 3 -0.06 -11.68 -16.27
C THR A 3 1.24 -11.26 -15.59
N GLU A 4 1.56 -9.98 -15.71
CA GLU A 4 2.74 -9.45 -15.04
C GLU A 4 2.34 -8.86 -13.70
N PRO A 5 2.98 -9.31 -12.61
CA PRO A 5 2.69 -8.72 -11.30
C PRO A 5 2.95 -7.23 -11.31
N TYR A 6 2.16 -6.51 -10.55
CA TYR A 6 2.15 -5.06 -10.52
C TYR A 6 2.40 -4.61 -9.08
N ILE A 7 3.32 -3.68 -8.91
CA ILE A 7 3.72 -3.21 -7.59
C ILE A 7 3.31 -1.75 -7.42
N VAL A 8 2.69 -1.46 -6.29
CA VAL A 8 2.33 -0.11 -5.90
C VAL A 8 3.10 0.22 -4.63
N VAL A 9 3.87 1.30 -4.67
CA VAL A 9 4.62 1.76 -3.50
C VAL A 9 4.17 3.18 -3.20
N GLU A 10 3.75 3.40 -1.96
CA GLU A 10 3.33 4.72 -1.51
C GLU A 10 4.23 5.18 -0.38
N TYR A 11 4.67 6.43 -0.45
CA TYR A 11 5.49 7.04 0.60
C TYR A 11 4.69 8.13 1.28
N TYR A 12 4.69 8.08 2.61
CA TYR A 12 3.94 9.02 3.45
C TYR A 12 4.93 9.77 4.32
N TYR A 13 4.81 11.09 4.34
CA TYR A 13 5.69 11.96 5.12
C TYR A 13 4.86 12.57 6.25
N PRO A 14 4.72 11.84 7.37
CA PRO A 14 3.82 12.30 8.44
C PRO A 14 4.40 13.47 9.21
N LYS A 15 3.51 14.28 9.75
CA LYS A 15 3.89 15.28 10.74
C LYS A 15 4.42 14.53 11.97
N SER A 16 5.39 15.15 12.66
CA SER A 16 6.13 14.45 13.72
C SER A 16 5.23 13.87 14.81
N GLU A 17 4.13 14.55 15.13
CA GLU A 17 3.22 14.10 16.17
C GLU A 17 2.24 13.02 15.71
N HIS A 18 2.24 12.70 14.43
CA HIS A 18 1.26 11.76 13.85
C HIS A 18 1.89 10.53 13.18
N VAL A 19 3.17 10.26 13.47
CA VAL A 19 3.86 9.11 12.86
C VAL A 19 3.13 7.80 13.16
N ASP A 20 2.83 7.58 14.44
CA ASP A 20 2.16 6.34 14.84
C ASP A 20 0.72 6.30 14.33
N ASP A 21 0.05 7.44 14.28
CA ASP A 21 -1.31 7.53 13.77
C ASP A 21 -1.37 7.10 12.31
N VAL A 22 -0.44 7.62 11.49
CA VAL A 22 -0.39 7.28 10.07
C VAL A 22 -0.05 5.79 9.90
N MET A 23 0.92 5.28 10.66
CA MET A 23 1.29 3.88 10.58
C MET A 23 0.10 2.97 10.92
N ASN A 24 -0.66 3.32 11.94
CA ASN A 24 -1.82 2.53 12.34
C ASN A 24 -2.89 2.50 11.24
N ILE A 25 -3.11 3.62 10.57
CA ILE A 25 -4.07 3.65 9.46
C ILE A 25 -3.57 2.81 8.29
N LEU A 26 -2.28 2.85 7.99
CA LEU A 26 -1.74 2.01 6.92
C LEU A 26 -1.93 0.53 7.22
N LYS A 27 -1.74 0.13 8.46
CA LYS A 27 -1.99 -1.26 8.87
C LYS A 27 -3.47 -1.62 8.69
N GLU A 28 -4.34 -0.70 9.05
CA GLU A 28 -5.78 -0.92 8.94
C GLU A 28 -6.21 -1.05 7.47
N THR A 29 -5.75 -0.15 6.61
CA THR A 29 -6.09 -0.21 5.18
C THR A 29 -5.47 -1.42 4.50
N SER A 30 -4.27 -1.80 4.92
CA SER A 30 -3.63 -3.02 4.42
C SER A 30 -4.50 -4.25 4.72
N ALA A 31 -5.07 -4.31 5.91
CA ALA A 31 -5.97 -5.40 6.27
C ALA A 31 -7.26 -5.37 5.42
N MET A 32 -7.72 -4.19 5.05
CA MET A 32 -8.94 -4.05 4.27
C MET A 32 -8.81 -4.59 2.84
N ILE A 33 -7.60 -4.64 2.28
CA ILE A 33 -7.41 -5.13 0.92
C ILE A 33 -7.06 -6.62 0.87
N LYS A 34 -6.97 -7.27 2.00
CA LYS A 34 -6.52 -8.66 2.10
C LYS A 34 -7.32 -9.61 1.22
N ASP A 35 -8.62 -9.40 1.12
CA ASP A 35 -9.50 -10.30 0.37
C ASP A 35 -9.92 -9.74 -0.98
N VAL A 36 -9.26 -8.67 -1.44
CA VAL A 36 -9.58 -8.08 -2.73
C VAL A 36 -9.04 -8.98 -3.85
N ASP A 37 -9.87 -9.21 -4.85
CA ASP A 37 -9.48 -10.02 -6.00
C ASP A 37 -8.23 -9.43 -6.67
N GLY A 38 -7.23 -10.27 -6.85
CA GLY A 38 -5.98 -9.87 -7.49
C GLY A 38 -4.93 -9.32 -6.55
N ALA A 39 -5.27 -9.04 -5.29
CA ALA A 39 -4.28 -8.59 -4.31
C ALA A 39 -3.45 -9.79 -3.84
N LEU A 40 -2.13 -9.69 -3.97
CA LEU A 40 -1.23 -10.78 -3.62
C LEU A 40 -0.49 -10.55 -2.32
N MET A 41 -0.17 -9.30 -2.01
CA MET A 41 0.65 -8.99 -0.85
C MET A 41 0.48 -7.52 -0.50
N SER A 42 0.58 -7.21 0.79
CA SER A 42 0.61 -5.82 1.25
C SER A 42 1.53 -5.74 2.45
N MET A 43 2.34 -4.69 2.50
CA MET A 43 3.25 -4.46 3.60
C MET A 43 3.22 -3.00 4.01
N SER A 44 3.29 -2.79 5.32
CA SER A 44 3.47 -1.44 5.88
C SER A 44 4.89 -1.38 6.41
N LEU A 45 5.66 -0.40 5.94
CA LEU A 45 7.09 -0.35 6.21
C LEU A 45 7.41 0.86 7.09
N LYS A 46 8.07 0.58 8.20
CA LYS A 46 8.49 1.59 9.15
C LYS A 46 9.92 2.03 8.81
N PRO A 47 10.18 3.33 8.68
CA PRO A 47 11.54 3.77 8.38
C PRO A 47 12.45 3.54 9.57
N GLU A 48 13.72 3.22 9.28
CA GLU A 48 14.71 3.07 10.32
C GLU A 48 15.08 4.43 10.90
N LYS A 49 15.17 5.44 10.06
CA LYS A 49 15.46 6.81 10.50
C LYS A 49 14.17 7.47 10.99
N LYS A 50 14.30 8.23 12.08
CA LYS A 50 13.16 8.86 12.72
C LYS A 50 12.35 9.77 11.81
N ASP A 51 13.03 10.48 10.90
CA ASP A 51 12.38 11.40 9.97
C ASP A 51 12.18 10.80 8.58
N GLY A 52 12.35 9.48 8.43
CA GLY A 52 12.15 8.82 7.16
C GLY A 52 10.68 8.69 6.80
N ALA A 53 10.42 8.43 5.53
CA ALA A 53 9.06 8.21 5.05
C ALA A 53 8.55 6.85 5.48
N ILE A 54 7.28 6.79 5.88
CA ILE A 54 6.58 5.52 6.04
C ILE A 54 6.21 5.05 4.65
N ALA A 55 6.31 3.76 4.38
CA ALA A 55 5.97 3.23 3.06
C ALA A 55 4.90 2.15 3.16
N GLY A 56 4.03 2.14 2.18
CA GLY A 56 3.12 1.02 1.98
C GLY A 56 3.42 0.40 0.63
N MET A 57 3.49 -0.93 0.58
CA MET A 57 3.73 -1.63 -0.67
C MET A 57 2.67 -2.69 -0.86
N SER A 58 2.11 -2.76 -2.06
CA SER A 58 1.19 -3.83 -2.40
C SER A 58 1.57 -4.43 -3.73
N MET A 59 1.33 -5.73 -3.85
CA MET A 59 1.59 -6.47 -5.08
C MET A 59 0.26 -7.01 -5.60
N TRP A 60 0.05 -6.90 -6.89
CA TRP A 60 -1.18 -7.30 -7.57
C TRP A 60 -0.88 -8.26 -8.71
N GLU A 61 -1.82 -9.13 -9.02
CA GLU A 61 -1.65 -10.09 -10.11
C GLU A 61 -1.37 -9.39 -11.43
N SER A 62 -1.97 -8.20 -11.63
CA SER A 62 -1.83 -7.46 -12.86
C SER A 62 -2.23 -6.01 -12.63
N ARG A 63 -1.87 -5.17 -13.58
CA ARG A 63 -2.31 -3.78 -13.57
C ARG A 63 -3.83 -3.67 -13.59
N GLU A 64 -4.49 -4.54 -14.36
CA GLU A 64 -5.95 -4.53 -14.45
C GLU A 64 -6.61 -4.80 -13.12
N LYS A 65 -6.08 -5.76 -12.35
CA LYS A 65 -6.63 -6.07 -11.04
C LYS A 65 -6.51 -4.87 -10.09
N PHE A 66 -5.39 -4.18 -10.13
CA PHE A 66 -5.22 -2.98 -9.33
C PHE A 66 -6.20 -1.88 -9.76
N THR A 67 -6.34 -1.68 -11.08
CA THR A 67 -7.26 -0.69 -11.61
C THR A 67 -8.71 -1.01 -11.21
N ASP A 68 -9.09 -2.28 -11.28
CA ASP A 68 -10.42 -2.70 -10.87
C ASP A 68 -10.66 -2.41 -9.38
N PHE A 69 -9.66 -2.66 -8.54
CA PHE A 69 -9.76 -2.33 -7.13
C PHE A 69 -9.98 -0.82 -6.93
N MET A 70 -9.21 0.01 -7.63
CA MET A 70 -9.31 1.47 -7.48
C MET A 70 -10.68 2.00 -7.87
N LYS A 71 -11.38 1.32 -8.77
CA LYS A 71 -12.72 1.70 -9.23
C LYS A 71 -13.83 0.98 -8.49
N GLY A 72 -13.49 0.00 -7.66
CA GLY A 72 -14.46 -0.91 -7.09
C GLY A 72 -14.99 -0.49 -5.73
N GLU A 73 -15.87 -1.33 -5.20
CA GLU A 73 -16.56 -1.03 -3.95
C GLU A 73 -15.66 -1.09 -2.73
N HIS A 74 -14.55 -1.86 -2.78
CA HIS A 74 -13.60 -1.87 -1.67
C HIS A 74 -12.96 -0.50 -1.48
N MET A 75 -12.54 0.12 -2.60
CA MET A 75 -11.96 1.46 -2.53
C MET A 75 -13.00 2.48 -2.08
N GLU A 76 -14.22 2.32 -2.54
CA GLU A 76 -15.32 3.19 -2.11
C GLU A 76 -15.51 3.12 -0.60
N LYS A 77 -15.47 1.93 -0.03
CA LYS A 77 -15.59 1.77 1.43
C LYS A 77 -14.42 2.43 2.16
N ILE A 78 -13.21 2.28 1.63
CA ILE A 78 -12.03 2.91 2.22
C ILE A 78 -12.20 4.43 2.21
N MET A 79 -12.65 4.99 1.10
CA MET A 79 -12.86 6.43 0.99
C MET A 79 -13.94 6.92 1.96
N LYS A 80 -15.03 6.17 2.07
CA LYS A 80 -16.14 6.55 2.96
C LYS A 80 -15.79 6.40 4.43
N SER A 81 -14.78 5.59 4.75
CA SER A 81 -14.37 5.39 6.15
C SER A 81 -13.73 6.62 6.77
N GLY A 82 -13.28 7.57 5.93
CA GLY A 82 -12.58 8.75 6.41
C GLY A 82 -11.09 8.54 6.66
N LEU A 83 -10.58 7.34 6.47
CA LEU A 83 -9.18 7.04 6.73
C LEU A 83 -8.23 7.81 5.83
N VAL A 84 -8.57 7.93 4.55
CA VAL A 84 -7.75 8.67 3.59
C VAL A 84 -7.66 10.15 3.98
N GLU A 85 -8.78 10.73 4.39
CA GLU A 85 -8.81 12.13 4.82
C GLU A 85 -7.92 12.35 6.05
N LYS A 86 -7.97 11.42 7.01
CA LYS A 86 -7.13 11.51 8.20
C LYS A 86 -5.66 11.47 7.82
N VAL A 87 -5.26 10.52 6.96
CA VAL A 87 -3.87 10.42 6.53
C VAL A 87 -3.43 11.71 5.86
N LYS A 88 -4.26 12.26 4.98
CA LYS A 88 -3.93 13.52 4.31
C LYS A 88 -3.72 14.65 5.30
N SER A 89 -4.53 14.72 6.35
CA SER A 89 -4.42 15.79 7.34
C SER A 89 -3.18 15.64 8.22
N TRP A 90 -2.66 14.42 8.36
CA TRP A 90 -1.54 14.11 9.24
C TRP A 90 -0.19 14.03 8.51
N THR A 91 -0.18 14.21 7.20
CA THR A 91 1.05 14.13 6.41
C THR A 91 1.32 15.45 5.71
N THR A 92 2.60 15.70 5.43
CA THR A 92 3.01 16.87 4.66
C THR A 92 3.06 16.54 3.17
N ASP A 93 3.22 15.27 2.82
CA ASP A 93 3.27 14.84 1.43
C ASP A 93 2.98 13.35 1.34
N ILE A 94 2.41 12.95 0.22
CA ILE A 94 2.16 11.54 -0.10
C ILE A 94 2.59 11.35 -1.55
N LYS A 95 3.41 10.33 -1.81
CA LYS A 95 3.87 10.02 -3.16
C LYS A 95 3.54 8.57 -3.48
N ALA A 96 3.08 8.33 -4.70
CA ALA A 96 2.77 6.98 -5.15
C ALA A 96 3.57 6.67 -6.40
N ASN A 97 4.15 5.48 -6.45
CA ASN A 97 4.90 5.01 -7.59
C ASN A 97 4.38 3.64 -8.00
N LEU A 98 4.29 3.43 -9.31
CA LEU A 98 3.73 2.21 -9.88
C LEU A 98 4.83 1.51 -10.68
N TYR A 99 4.96 0.20 -10.47
CA TYR A 99 6.04 -0.57 -11.09
C TYR A 99 5.54 -1.89 -11.64
N THR A 100 6.16 -2.35 -12.72
CA THR A 100 6.09 -3.75 -13.11
C THR A 100 7.39 -4.40 -12.66
N ILE A 101 7.34 -5.71 -12.40
CA ILE A 101 8.55 -6.42 -11.99
C ILE A 101 9.36 -6.79 -13.23
N GLU A 102 10.58 -6.26 -13.32
CA GLU A 102 11.46 -6.58 -14.42
C GLU A 102 12.18 -7.90 -14.17
N GLN A 103 12.58 -8.13 -12.93
CA GLN A 103 13.30 -9.34 -12.59
C GLN A 103 13.21 -9.53 -11.07
N ALA A 104 13.02 -10.75 -10.66
CA ALA A 104 12.94 -11.07 -9.22
C ALA A 104 13.34 -12.52 -8.99
N TRP A 105 13.90 -12.76 -7.83
CA TRP A 105 14.07 -14.12 -7.32
C TRP A 105 13.89 -14.06 -5.80
N HIS A 106 13.57 -15.19 -5.21
CA HIS A 106 13.52 -15.28 -3.77
C HIS A 106 14.04 -16.64 -3.35
N ALA A 107 14.59 -16.68 -2.16
CA ALA A 107 15.10 -17.94 -1.63
C ALA A 107 13.93 -18.89 -1.41
N ASP A 108 14.15 -20.16 -1.77
CA ASP A 108 13.15 -21.17 -1.53
C ASP A 108 13.07 -21.45 -0.04
N SER A 109 11.88 -21.73 0.43
CA SER A 109 11.67 -22.20 1.77
C SER A 109 12.18 -23.64 1.86
N HIS A 110 12.98 -23.93 2.86
CA HIS A 110 13.50 -25.27 3.07
C HIS A 110 12.93 -25.85 4.35
N GLU A 111 12.53 -27.07 4.24
CA GLU A 111 11.97 -27.79 5.38
C GLU A 111 12.84 -28.95 5.76
#